data_abf5c5c9e04e297b40ab5f81514ac11d
#
_entry.id   abf5c5c9e04e297b40ab5f81514ac11d
#
_cell.length_a   1.000
_cell.length_b   1.000
_cell.length_c   1.000
_cell.angle_alpha   90.00
_cell.angle_beta   90.00
_cell.angle_gamma   90.00
#
_symmetry.space_group_name_H-M   'P 1'
#
loop_
_entity.id
_entity.type
_entity.pdbx_description
1 polymer ?
#
loop_
_entity_poly.entity_id
_entity_poly.type
_entity_poly.pdbx_seq_one_letter_code
_entity_poly.pdbx_strand_id
1 'polypeptide(L)'
;MGLCETISNVELLLTCRRRAACPWSPRRGTGVLAAALQRLREVFDIEALPPDVLPRKRPPQFMVDLFNAVADANGISRAPGLLEGDVVRSFEDRVPLGADLHRFHFDVGAVERSERVLRAELRVFGLRRGRAAGAGVRHFCKVELYELLENGSKPQKRHLIASRLLSMYTEGWEVFNVTETVSKWVGNSSSNHGFLITTTHVFNNRIEHNVVKFAKNQGALQATRNAFLVLFTNSNKRRSSSFAPSSTKPEMNPDKNDASHMPRETQVIESSSASMSRRPRAAALPSAESQVTACHRREFYVDFRAIGWSGWIIYPNGYNAFSCKGSCLFPLGESLNATNHATVQSIVHTLKLSQDISTPCCVPDELKSLNLLYFDDKENVVLKNYKDMVATRCGCH
;
A
#
# COMPACT_ATOMS: atom_id res chain seq x y z
N MET A 1 33.20 -6.15 -1.20
CA MET A 1 32.58 -6.84 -2.37
C MET A 1 31.25 -7.54 -2.08
N GLY A 2 30.73 -7.58 -0.86
CA GLY A 2 29.59 -8.45 -0.50
C GLY A 2 28.17 -7.87 -0.58
N LEU A 3 27.95 -6.57 -0.50
CA LEU A 3 26.61 -5.99 -0.32
C LEU A 3 25.99 -5.38 -1.60
N CYS A 4 26.75 -4.88 -2.54
CA CYS A 4 26.23 -4.40 -3.83
C CYS A 4 25.88 -5.52 -4.81
N GLU A 5 26.46 -6.72 -4.67
CA GLU A 5 26.21 -7.87 -5.56
C GLU A 5 24.95 -8.68 -5.21
N THR A 6 24.46 -8.61 -3.96
CA THR A 6 23.28 -9.39 -3.54
C THR A 6 21.98 -8.89 -4.16
N ILE A 7 21.89 -7.63 -4.57
CA ILE A 7 20.70 -7.07 -5.24
C ILE A 7 20.62 -7.54 -6.71
N SER A 8 21.75 -7.80 -7.36
CA SER A 8 21.82 -8.29 -8.77
C SER A 8 21.23 -9.68 -8.99
N ASN A 9 21.17 -10.53 -7.96
CA ASN A 9 20.70 -11.92 -8.11
C ASN A 9 19.18 -12.04 -8.24
N VAL A 10 18.40 -11.09 -7.71
CA VAL A 10 16.94 -11.08 -7.86
C VAL A 10 16.54 -10.62 -9.27
N GLU A 11 17.29 -9.70 -9.85
CA GLU A 11 17.09 -9.20 -11.22
C GLU A 11 17.33 -10.31 -12.27
N LEU A 12 18.31 -11.17 -12.05
CA LEU A 12 18.61 -12.32 -12.93
C LEU A 12 17.50 -13.38 -12.94
N LEU A 13 16.81 -13.60 -11.82
CA LEU A 13 15.76 -14.61 -11.68
C LEU A 13 14.46 -14.21 -12.40
N LEU A 14 14.12 -12.92 -12.43
CA LEU A 14 12.89 -12.43 -13.06
C LEU A 14 13.01 -12.28 -14.58
N THR A 15 14.22 -12.08 -15.11
CA THR A 15 14.48 -11.95 -16.56
C THR A 15 14.68 -13.29 -17.27
N CYS A 16 15.04 -14.34 -16.53
CA CYS A 16 15.40 -15.66 -17.11
C CYS A 16 14.20 -16.46 -17.67
N ARG A 17 12.97 -16.15 -17.29
CA ARG A 17 11.75 -16.85 -17.80
C ARG A 17 11.39 -16.49 -19.25
N ARG A 18 11.98 -15.44 -19.84
CA ARG A 18 11.63 -14.98 -21.21
C ARG A 18 12.63 -15.40 -22.32
N ARG A 19 13.73 -16.09 -21.99
CA ARG A 19 14.69 -16.55 -23.00
C ARG A 19 14.95 -18.04 -22.89
N ALA A 20 14.79 -18.74 -24.02
CA ALA A 20 14.99 -20.20 -24.17
C ALA A 20 16.43 -20.69 -23.96
N ALA A 21 17.36 -19.83 -23.54
CA ALA A 21 18.76 -20.17 -23.31
C ALA A 21 19.26 -19.56 -21.98
N CYS A 22 18.79 -20.14 -20.86
CA CYS A 22 19.39 -19.89 -19.55
C CYS A 22 20.38 -21.00 -19.20
N PRO A 23 21.64 -20.68 -18.82
CA PRO A 23 22.66 -21.71 -18.52
C PRO A 23 22.45 -22.43 -17.18
N TRP A 24 21.27 -22.29 -16.55
CA TRP A 24 20.93 -22.92 -15.27
C TRP A 24 20.17 -24.22 -15.49
N SER A 25 20.84 -25.33 -15.16
CA SER A 25 20.23 -26.66 -15.12
C SER A 25 19.04 -26.71 -14.13
N PRO A 26 17.87 -27.30 -14.53
CA PRO A 26 16.64 -27.28 -13.72
C PRO A 26 16.72 -27.90 -12.32
N ARG A 27 17.78 -28.64 -12.03
CA ARG A 27 17.90 -29.42 -10.76
C ARG A 27 18.49 -28.65 -9.57
N ARG A 28 19.10 -27.49 -9.76
CA ARG A 28 19.57 -26.64 -8.63
C ARG A 28 18.75 -25.36 -8.41
N GLY A 29 17.82 -25.02 -9.31
CA GLY A 29 17.09 -23.77 -9.28
C GLY A 29 15.84 -23.75 -8.40
N THR A 30 15.27 -24.91 -8.05
CA THR A 30 14.00 -24.97 -7.31
C THR A 30 14.11 -24.42 -5.89
N GLY A 31 15.20 -24.70 -5.19
CA GLY A 31 15.40 -24.19 -3.82
C GLY A 31 15.62 -22.68 -3.74
N VAL A 32 16.41 -22.12 -4.67
CA VAL A 32 16.69 -20.67 -4.72
C VAL A 32 15.45 -19.88 -5.12
N LEU A 33 14.67 -20.38 -6.07
CA LEU A 33 13.42 -19.75 -6.48
C LEU A 33 12.38 -19.79 -5.34
N ALA A 34 12.26 -20.93 -4.66
CA ALA A 34 11.36 -21.05 -3.51
C ALA A 34 11.75 -20.08 -2.38
N ALA A 35 13.03 -20.00 -2.04
CA ALA A 35 13.53 -19.06 -1.04
C ALA A 35 13.31 -17.58 -1.45
N ALA A 36 13.51 -17.23 -2.72
CA ALA A 36 13.27 -15.90 -3.24
C ALA A 36 11.78 -15.53 -3.18
N LEU A 37 10.88 -16.44 -3.57
CA LEU A 37 9.43 -16.24 -3.46
C LEU A 37 8.98 -16.14 -1.99
N GLN A 38 9.59 -16.89 -1.09
CA GLN A 38 9.31 -16.78 0.34
C GLN A 38 9.72 -15.40 0.87
N ARG A 39 10.92 -14.91 0.53
CA ARG A 39 11.35 -13.55 0.89
C ARG A 39 10.43 -12.49 0.32
N LEU A 40 9.96 -12.67 -0.90
CA LEU A 40 9.01 -11.74 -1.50
C LEU A 40 7.68 -11.72 -0.72
N ARG A 41 7.19 -12.87 -0.25
CA ARG A 41 6.01 -12.94 0.65
C ARG A 41 6.24 -12.19 1.95
N GLU A 42 7.42 -12.34 2.56
CA GLU A 42 7.79 -11.61 3.79
C GLU A 42 7.79 -10.09 3.56
N VAL A 43 8.32 -9.61 2.42
CA VAL A 43 8.31 -8.18 2.06
C VAL A 43 6.88 -7.64 1.92
N PHE A 44 5.99 -8.43 1.31
CA PHE A 44 4.59 -8.06 1.13
C PHE A 44 3.70 -8.47 2.33
N ASP A 45 4.31 -9.04 3.39
CA ASP A 45 3.59 -9.46 4.61
C ASP A 45 2.38 -10.35 4.27
N ILE A 46 2.62 -11.36 3.42
CA ILE A 46 1.63 -12.32 2.95
C ILE A 46 1.91 -13.65 3.64
N GLU A 47 1.14 -13.96 4.68
CA GLU A 47 1.32 -15.21 5.46
C GLU A 47 0.89 -16.44 4.69
N ALA A 48 -0.26 -16.40 4.06
CA ALA A 48 -0.78 -17.46 3.21
C ALA A 48 -1.16 -16.92 1.84
N LEU A 49 -0.79 -17.64 0.78
CA LEU A 49 -1.33 -17.34 -0.55
C LEU A 49 -2.79 -17.78 -0.57
N PRO A 50 -3.69 -16.94 -1.07
CA PRO A 50 -5.04 -17.39 -1.35
C PRO A 50 -4.98 -18.63 -2.24
N PRO A 51 -5.89 -19.59 -2.07
CA PRO A 51 -5.95 -20.77 -2.93
C PRO A 51 -6.04 -20.33 -4.40
N ASP A 52 -5.46 -21.09 -5.33
CA ASP A 52 -5.41 -20.82 -6.79
C ASP A 52 -6.81 -20.73 -7.46
N VAL A 53 -7.83 -20.50 -6.69
CA VAL A 53 -9.19 -20.31 -7.15
C VAL A 53 -9.30 -18.86 -7.63
N LEU A 54 -9.39 -18.68 -8.94
CA LEU A 54 -9.73 -17.41 -9.54
C LEU A 54 -10.90 -16.77 -8.77
N PRO A 55 -10.73 -15.58 -8.21
CA PRO A 55 -11.79 -14.97 -7.43
C PRO A 55 -13.01 -14.76 -8.32
N ARG A 56 -14.06 -15.52 -8.08
CA ARG A 56 -15.36 -15.35 -8.76
C ARG A 56 -16.09 -14.09 -8.27
N LYS A 57 -15.59 -13.51 -7.18
CA LYS A 57 -16.17 -12.33 -6.56
C LYS A 57 -15.57 -11.06 -7.15
N ARG A 58 -16.43 -10.06 -7.30
CA ARG A 58 -15.99 -8.71 -7.68
C ARG A 58 -15.72 -7.91 -6.40
N PRO A 59 -14.63 -7.14 -6.36
CA PRO A 59 -14.38 -6.26 -5.21
C PRO A 59 -15.52 -5.23 -5.10
N PRO A 60 -15.88 -4.79 -3.88
CA PRO A 60 -16.80 -3.66 -3.71
C PRO A 60 -16.28 -2.44 -4.48
N GLN A 61 -17.18 -1.75 -5.20
CA GLN A 61 -16.79 -0.59 -6.02
C GLN A 61 -16.09 0.48 -5.17
N PHE A 62 -16.53 0.67 -3.93
CA PHE A 62 -15.87 1.57 -2.98
C PHE A 62 -14.36 1.30 -2.82
N MET A 63 -13.94 0.03 -2.76
CA MET A 63 -12.52 -0.33 -2.59
C MET A 63 -11.72 -0.02 -3.85
N VAL A 64 -12.32 -0.19 -5.03
CA VAL A 64 -11.72 0.19 -6.32
C VAL A 64 -11.59 1.71 -6.43
N ASP A 65 -12.65 2.44 -6.07
CA ASP A 65 -12.67 3.91 -6.08
C ASP A 65 -11.64 4.47 -5.10
N LEU A 66 -11.52 3.87 -3.92
CA LEU A 66 -10.51 4.24 -2.92
C LEU A 66 -9.09 4.02 -3.46
N PHE A 67 -8.82 2.86 -4.08
CA PHE A 67 -7.54 2.60 -4.73
C PHE A 67 -7.22 3.67 -5.79
N ASN A 68 -8.15 3.97 -6.68
CA ASN A 68 -7.98 4.98 -7.73
C ASN A 68 -7.77 6.41 -7.17
N ALA A 69 -8.32 6.69 -5.99
CA ALA A 69 -8.13 7.96 -5.31
C ALA A 69 -6.71 8.09 -4.73
N VAL A 70 -6.16 7.03 -4.13
CA VAL A 70 -4.88 7.08 -3.40
C VAL A 70 -3.66 6.69 -4.24
N ALA A 71 -3.86 5.98 -5.36
CA ALA A 71 -2.81 5.46 -6.22
C ALA A 71 -2.99 5.86 -7.69
N ASP A 72 -1.91 5.82 -8.44
CA ASP A 72 -1.94 5.87 -9.90
C ASP A 72 -2.21 4.47 -10.50
N ALA A 73 -2.23 4.37 -11.83
CA ALA A 73 -2.46 3.11 -12.55
C ALA A 73 -1.41 2.02 -12.25
N ASN A 74 -0.23 2.40 -11.79
CA ASN A 74 0.86 1.50 -11.40
C ASN A 74 0.86 1.19 -9.90
N GLY A 75 -0.13 1.67 -9.15
CA GLY A 75 -0.21 1.50 -7.70
C GLY A 75 0.66 2.45 -6.88
N ILE A 76 1.41 3.36 -7.52
CA ILE A 76 2.28 4.30 -6.80
C ILE A 76 1.42 5.32 -6.07
N SER A 77 1.70 5.54 -4.78
CA SER A 77 0.98 6.53 -3.97
C SER A 77 1.04 7.92 -4.58
N ARG A 78 -0.13 8.56 -4.75
CA ARG A 78 -0.24 9.94 -5.27
C ARG A 78 0.31 10.96 -4.29
N ALA A 79 -0.01 10.78 -3.00
CA ALA A 79 0.51 11.63 -1.92
C ALA A 79 0.66 10.81 -0.63
N PRO A 80 1.69 11.11 0.21
CA PRO A 80 1.82 10.53 1.53
C PRO A 80 0.62 10.86 2.40
N GLY A 81 0.10 9.87 3.16
CA GLY A 81 -1.00 10.09 4.11
C GLY A 81 -2.39 10.28 3.49
N LEU A 82 -2.55 10.12 2.17
CA LEU A 82 -3.86 10.21 1.52
C LEU A 82 -4.79 9.05 1.94
N LEU A 83 -4.23 7.86 2.17
CA LEU A 83 -4.95 6.74 2.76
C LEU A 83 -4.99 6.93 4.28
N GLU A 84 -6.19 6.90 4.87
CA GLU A 84 -6.34 6.89 6.33
C GLU A 84 -5.88 5.53 6.87
N GLY A 85 -4.73 5.52 7.55
CA GLY A 85 -4.04 4.31 7.94
C GLY A 85 -3.16 3.72 6.82
N ASP A 86 -2.62 2.53 7.07
CA ASP A 86 -1.78 1.80 6.11
C ASP A 86 -2.48 0.57 5.52
N VAL A 87 -3.60 0.14 6.12
CA VAL A 87 -4.40 -1.00 5.64
C VAL A 87 -5.89 -0.67 5.71
N VAL A 88 -6.61 -0.93 4.62
CA VAL A 88 -8.07 -0.88 4.57
C VAL A 88 -8.61 -2.24 4.15
N ARG A 89 -9.51 -2.81 4.94
CA ARG A 89 -10.13 -4.11 4.66
C ARG A 89 -11.64 -3.97 4.50
N SER A 90 -12.19 -4.72 3.57
CA SER A 90 -13.63 -4.84 3.35
C SER A 90 -14.09 -6.26 3.63
N PHE A 91 -15.05 -6.42 4.54
CA PHE A 91 -15.61 -7.70 4.97
C PHE A 91 -17.04 -7.84 4.44
N GLU A 92 -17.38 -8.98 3.90
CA GLU A 92 -18.74 -9.29 3.44
C GLU A 92 -19.62 -9.79 4.58
N ASP A 93 -20.94 -9.57 4.46
CA ASP A 93 -21.93 -10.10 5.39
C ASP A 93 -21.97 -11.65 5.35
N ARG A 94 -21.82 -12.30 6.49
CA ARG A 94 -21.80 -13.75 6.66
C ARG A 94 -23.16 -14.35 7.04
N VAL A 95 -24.20 -13.53 7.20
CA VAL A 95 -25.54 -14.04 7.56
C VAL A 95 -26.13 -14.81 6.38
N PRO A 96 -26.57 -16.09 6.58
CA PRO A 96 -27.10 -16.92 5.50
C PRO A 96 -28.37 -16.35 4.87
N LEU A 97 -28.56 -16.69 3.58
CA LEU A 97 -29.81 -16.44 2.87
C LEU A 97 -30.98 -17.14 3.58
N GLY A 98 -32.07 -16.39 3.84
CA GLY A 98 -33.25 -16.92 4.54
C GLY A 98 -33.28 -16.64 6.04
N ALA A 99 -32.17 -16.15 6.63
CA ALA A 99 -32.17 -15.61 7.98
C ALA A 99 -32.77 -14.19 8.01
N ASP A 100 -32.81 -13.57 9.21
CA ASP A 100 -33.33 -12.21 9.41
C ASP A 100 -32.62 -11.21 8.46
N LEU A 101 -33.41 -10.60 7.58
CA LEU A 101 -32.95 -9.63 6.56
C LEU A 101 -32.37 -8.35 7.15
N HIS A 102 -32.60 -8.11 8.42
CA HIS A 102 -32.17 -6.89 9.12
C HIS A 102 -30.92 -7.12 10.00
N ARG A 103 -30.47 -8.37 10.10
CA ARG A 103 -29.27 -8.75 10.86
C ARG A 103 -28.07 -8.88 9.94
N PHE A 104 -26.92 -8.34 10.35
CA PHE A 104 -25.65 -8.37 9.62
C PHE A 104 -24.56 -8.90 10.53
N HIS A 105 -23.67 -9.74 10.01
CA HIS A 105 -22.56 -10.29 10.76
C HIS A 105 -21.31 -10.33 9.88
N PHE A 106 -20.20 -9.78 10.38
CA PHE A 106 -18.93 -9.66 9.68
C PHE A 106 -17.83 -10.37 10.48
N ASP A 107 -17.09 -11.26 9.82
CA ASP A 107 -15.94 -11.92 10.44
C ASP A 107 -14.72 -11.00 10.34
N VAL A 108 -14.39 -10.32 11.43
CA VAL A 108 -13.22 -9.44 11.54
C VAL A 108 -11.96 -10.16 12.02
N GLY A 109 -11.95 -11.48 12.07
CA GLY A 109 -10.84 -12.30 12.56
C GLY A 109 -9.57 -12.26 11.68
N ALA A 110 -9.60 -11.58 10.53
CA ALA A 110 -8.41 -11.29 9.73
C ALA A 110 -7.64 -10.04 10.23
N VAL A 111 -8.17 -9.30 11.20
CA VAL A 111 -7.51 -8.13 11.79
C VAL A 111 -6.72 -8.58 13.01
N GLU A 112 -5.43 -8.28 13.04
CA GLU A 112 -4.59 -8.61 14.18
C GLU A 112 -4.97 -7.75 15.39
N ARG A 113 -4.93 -8.33 16.60
CA ARG A 113 -5.18 -7.58 17.84
C ARG A 113 -4.19 -6.44 18.08
N SER A 114 -3.02 -6.51 17.46
CA SER A 114 -1.99 -5.47 17.50
C SER A 114 -2.29 -4.28 16.61
N GLU A 115 -3.18 -4.42 15.63
CA GLU A 115 -3.57 -3.35 14.73
C GLU A 115 -4.45 -2.32 15.44
N ARG A 116 -4.16 -1.06 15.20
CA ARG A 116 -5.00 0.04 15.70
C ARG A 116 -6.11 0.33 14.71
N VAL A 117 -7.35 0.11 15.10
CA VAL A 117 -8.53 0.54 14.33
C VAL A 117 -8.63 2.07 14.41
N LEU A 118 -8.60 2.73 13.26
CA LEU A 118 -8.78 4.18 13.13
C LEU A 118 -10.22 4.54 12.85
N ARG A 119 -10.84 3.80 11.92
CA ARG A 119 -12.23 4.00 11.51
C ARG A 119 -12.84 2.68 11.05
N ALA A 120 -14.11 2.49 11.34
CA ALA A 120 -14.92 1.40 10.82
C ALA A 120 -16.27 1.92 10.34
N GLU A 121 -16.67 1.51 9.14
CA GLU A 121 -17.89 1.94 8.47
C GLU A 121 -18.73 0.72 8.05
N LEU A 122 -19.95 0.62 8.56
CA LEU A 122 -20.94 -0.28 8.01
C LEU A 122 -21.63 0.40 6.83
N ARG A 123 -21.53 -0.22 5.65
CA ARG A 123 -22.14 0.26 4.41
C ARG A 123 -23.24 -0.68 3.97
N VAL A 124 -24.46 -0.16 3.88
CA VAL A 124 -25.67 -0.90 3.49
C VAL A 124 -26.39 -0.15 2.37
N PHE A 125 -26.94 -0.87 1.41
CA PHE A 125 -27.64 -0.28 0.29
C PHE A 125 -29.15 -0.34 0.52
N GLY A 126 -29.78 0.84 0.71
CA GLY A 126 -31.22 0.97 0.87
C GLY A 126 -31.95 0.76 -0.45
N LEU A 127 -32.91 -0.15 -0.47
CA LEU A 127 -33.75 -0.44 -1.64
C LEU A 127 -34.97 0.46 -1.63
N ARG A 128 -35.30 1.01 -2.80
CA ARG A 128 -36.48 1.84 -2.99
C ARG A 128 -37.75 1.05 -2.74
N ARG A 129 -38.64 1.57 -1.91
CA ARG A 129 -40.00 1.06 -1.77
C ARG A 129 -40.86 1.52 -2.97
N GLY A 130 -41.55 0.59 -3.63
CA GLY A 130 -42.51 0.93 -4.65
C GLY A 130 -43.60 1.86 -4.09
N ARG A 131 -44.05 2.86 -4.86
CA ARG A 131 -45.20 3.69 -4.51
C ARG A 131 -46.44 2.81 -4.51
N ALA A 132 -47.02 2.54 -3.36
CA ALA A 132 -48.36 1.99 -3.28
C ALA A 132 -49.35 3.12 -3.64
N ALA A 133 -50.19 2.89 -4.66
CA ALA A 133 -51.26 3.81 -5.03
C ALA A 133 -52.19 3.97 -3.81
N GLY A 134 -52.40 5.21 -3.35
CA GLY A 134 -53.34 5.51 -2.21
C GLY A 134 -52.71 5.65 -0.83
N ALA A 135 -51.42 5.45 -0.67
CA ALA A 135 -50.77 5.74 0.63
C ALA A 135 -50.51 7.25 0.74
N GLY A 136 -51.06 7.91 1.76
CA GLY A 136 -50.76 9.29 2.11
C GLY A 136 -49.24 9.57 2.10
N VAL A 137 -48.85 10.83 1.89
CA VAL A 137 -47.47 11.24 1.61
C VAL A 137 -46.57 10.88 2.79
N ARG A 138 -45.92 9.73 2.67
CA ARG A 138 -44.95 9.21 3.65
C ARG A 138 -43.57 9.43 3.06
N HIS A 139 -42.77 10.32 3.64
CA HIS A 139 -41.47 10.67 3.05
C HIS A 139 -40.29 10.05 3.78
N PHE A 140 -40.39 9.86 5.09
CA PHE A 140 -39.26 9.47 5.94
C PHE A 140 -39.62 8.33 6.90
N CYS A 141 -38.61 7.48 7.18
CA CYS A 141 -38.65 6.50 8.25
C CYS A 141 -37.45 6.73 9.19
N LYS A 142 -37.62 6.34 10.44
CA LYS A 142 -36.55 6.28 11.43
C LYS A 142 -35.77 5.00 11.20
N VAL A 143 -34.46 5.09 11.00
CA VAL A 143 -33.54 3.96 10.92
C VAL A 143 -32.66 3.95 12.15
N GLU A 144 -32.58 2.81 12.82
CA GLU A 144 -31.78 2.60 14.01
C GLU A 144 -30.85 1.41 13.80
N LEU A 145 -29.57 1.63 14.04
CA LEU A 145 -28.52 0.61 14.02
C LEU A 145 -28.18 0.21 15.45
N TYR A 146 -28.21 -1.08 15.72
CA TYR A 146 -27.91 -1.67 17.02
C TYR A 146 -26.75 -2.66 16.92
N GLU A 147 -25.89 -2.68 17.94
CA GLU A 147 -25.01 -3.80 18.26
C GLU A 147 -25.82 -4.87 19.00
N LEU A 148 -25.65 -6.13 18.61
CA LEU A 148 -26.20 -7.28 19.33
C LEU A 148 -25.22 -7.70 20.42
N LEU A 149 -25.71 -7.85 21.65
CA LEU A 149 -24.89 -8.19 22.82
C LEU A 149 -24.88 -9.69 23.15
N GLU A 150 -25.92 -10.41 22.71
CA GLU A 150 -26.06 -11.84 22.95
C GLU A 150 -26.74 -12.54 21.77
N ASN A 151 -26.40 -13.81 21.54
CA ASN A 151 -27.08 -14.66 20.58
C ASN A 151 -28.22 -15.42 21.25
N GLY A 152 -29.43 -15.33 20.67
CA GLY A 152 -30.53 -16.22 20.98
C GLY A 152 -31.43 -15.88 22.21
N SER A 153 -31.11 -14.85 23.00
CA SER A 153 -31.97 -14.39 24.10
C SER A 153 -33.22 -13.67 23.60
N LYS A 154 -34.36 -13.94 24.21
CA LYS A 154 -35.60 -13.17 24.02
C LYS A 154 -36.01 -12.56 25.37
N PRO A 155 -36.10 -11.23 25.52
CA PRO A 155 -35.81 -10.20 24.49
C PRO A 155 -34.34 -10.08 24.17
N GLN A 156 -34.00 -9.82 22.89
CA GLN A 156 -32.63 -9.70 22.42
C GLN A 156 -31.96 -8.45 23.02
N LYS A 157 -30.89 -8.65 23.79
CA LYS A 157 -30.12 -7.54 24.34
C LYS A 157 -29.37 -6.84 23.22
N ARG A 158 -29.54 -5.53 23.10
CA ARG A 158 -28.98 -4.71 22.04
C ARG A 158 -28.59 -3.33 22.54
N HIS A 159 -27.54 -2.76 21.93
CA HIS A 159 -27.07 -1.41 22.24
C HIS A 159 -27.25 -0.52 20.99
N LEU A 160 -27.86 0.65 21.13
CA LEU A 160 -28.10 1.59 20.06
C LEU A 160 -26.76 2.29 19.68
N ILE A 161 -26.35 2.16 18.41
CA ILE A 161 -25.16 2.83 17.88
C ILE A 161 -25.55 4.15 17.21
N ALA A 162 -26.55 4.12 16.33
CA ALA A 162 -26.95 5.28 15.56
C ALA A 162 -28.45 5.28 15.28
N SER A 163 -29.02 6.48 15.19
CA SER A 163 -30.41 6.71 14.79
C SER A 163 -30.47 7.89 13.85
N ARG A 164 -31.16 7.74 12.70
CA ARG A 164 -31.35 8.81 11.71
C ARG A 164 -32.66 8.66 10.94
N LEU A 165 -33.08 9.73 10.26
CA LEU A 165 -34.21 9.71 9.35
C LEU A 165 -33.71 9.46 7.92
N LEU A 166 -34.31 8.49 7.23
CA LEU A 166 -34.07 8.21 5.82
C LEU A 166 -35.32 8.41 4.98
N SER A 167 -35.13 8.82 3.74
CA SER A 167 -36.22 8.87 2.77
C SER A 167 -36.64 7.44 2.37
N MET A 168 -37.95 7.20 2.34
CA MET A 168 -38.51 5.90 1.94
C MET A 168 -38.47 5.67 0.42
N TYR A 169 -38.21 6.73 -0.37
CA TYR A 169 -38.30 6.70 -1.83
C TYR A 169 -36.94 6.83 -2.54
N THR A 170 -35.87 7.12 -1.80
CA THR A 170 -34.53 7.17 -2.35
C THR A 170 -33.85 5.80 -2.20
N GLU A 171 -33.10 5.44 -3.23
CA GLU A 171 -32.26 4.25 -3.27
C GLU A 171 -30.80 4.73 -3.16
N GLY A 172 -29.99 4.05 -2.35
CA GLY A 172 -28.59 4.45 -2.23
C GLY A 172 -27.86 3.82 -1.06
N TRP A 173 -26.59 4.15 -0.99
CA TRP A 173 -25.70 3.73 0.09
C TRP A 173 -25.93 4.56 1.34
N GLU A 174 -26.11 3.84 2.47
CA GLU A 174 -26.10 4.39 3.80
C GLU A 174 -24.84 3.93 4.52
N VAL A 175 -24.14 4.89 5.14
CA VAL A 175 -22.87 4.65 5.83
C VAL A 175 -23.03 4.98 7.31
N PHE A 176 -22.76 4.00 8.18
CA PHE A 176 -22.81 4.16 9.62
C PHE A 176 -21.39 4.03 10.20
N ASN A 177 -21.00 4.99 11.02
CA ASN A 177 -19.78 4.87 11.81
C ASN A 177 -19.99 3.85 12.94
N VAL A 178 -19.18 2.80 12.94
CA VAL A 178 -19.23 1.69 13.92
C VAL A 178 -17.87 1.45 14.58
N THR A 179 -17.01 2.46 14.59
CA THR A 179 -15.61 2.35 15.01
C THR A 179 -15.47 1.78 16.42
N GLU A 180 -16.21 2.30 17.38
CA GLU A 180 -16.11 1.85 18.77
C GLU A 180 -16.52 0.39 18.94
N THR A 181 -17.63 -0.02 18.32
CA THR A 181 -18.13 -1.40 18.37
C THR A 181 -17.13 -2.36 17.74
N VAL A 182 -16.65 -2.04 16.54
CA VAL A 182 -15.72 -2.93 15.82
C VAL A 182 -14.34 -2.98 16.49
N SER A 183 -13.87 -1.88 17.10
CA SER A 183 -12.65 -1.87 17.89
C SER A 183 -12.72 -2.84 19.07
N LYS A 184 -13.88 -2.95 19.73
CA LYS A 184 -14.12 -3.96 20.79
C LYS A 184 -14.07 -5.38 20.23
N TRP A 185 -14.66 -5.62 19.06
CA TRP A 185 -14.67 -6.94 18.42
C TRP A 185 -13.28 -7.41 18.00
N VAL A 186 -12.43 -6.50 17.50
CA VAL A 186 -11.02 -6.80 17.17
C VAL A 186 -10.25 -7.19 18.45
N GLY A 187 -10.49 -6.49 19.56
CA GLY A 187 -9.90 -6.83 20.86
C GLY A 187 -10.39 -8.14 21.45
N ASN A 188 -11.69 -8.40 21.30
CA ASN A 188 -12.36 -9.62 21.82
C ASN A 188 -13.38 -10.13 20.80
N SER A 189 -12.99 -11.11 19.99
CA SER A 189 -13.83 -11.68 18.93
C SER A 189 -15.11 -12.37 19.45
N SER A 190 -15.12 -12.81 20.69
CA SER A 190 -16.31 -13.43 21.30
C SER A 190 -17.46 -12.44 21.55
N SER A 191 -17.17 -11.14 21.57
CA SER A 191 -18.19 -10.09 21.71
C SER A 191 -18.86 -9.73 20.37
N ASN A 192 -18.42 -10.28 19.25
CA ASN A 192 -19.00 -10.02 17.94
C ASN A 192 -20.26 -10.87 17.73
N HIS A 193 -21.41 -10.30 18.02
CA HIS A 193 -22.71 -10.91 17.73
C HIS A 193 -23.40 -10.29 16.52
N GLY A 194 -22.76 -9.31 15.87
CA GLY A 194 -23.24 -8.64 14.68
C GLY A 194 -24.09 -7.41 14.96
N PHE A 195 -24.67 -6.89 13.89
CA PHE A 195 -25.52 -5.70 13.88
C PHE A 195 -26.98 -6.06 13.56
N LEU A 196 -27.90 -5.23 14.08
CA LEU A 196 -29.31 -5.24 13.73
C LEU A 196 -29.71 -3.84 13.24
N ILE A 197 -30.32 -3.73 12.06
CA ILE A 197 -30.90 -2.50 11.57
C ILE A 197 -32.41 -2.61 11.65
N THR A 198 -33.06 -1.66 12.34
CA THR A 198 -34.54 -1.57 12.38
C THR A 198 -34.98 -0.30 11.66
N THR A 199 -36.05 -0.40 10.91
CA THR A 199 -36.65 0.75 10.27
C THR A 199 -38.11 0.90 10.76
N THR A 200 -38.48 2.07 11.27
CA THR A 200 -39.78 2.34 11.81
C THR A 200 -40.37 3.58 11.19
N HIS A 201 -41.67 3.54 10.98
CA HIS A 201 -42.45 4.67 10.55
C HIS A 201 -43.65 4.84 11.51
N VAL A 202 -43.90 6.07 11.95
CA VAL A 202 -45.04 6.41 12.76
C VAL A 202 -46.04 7.18 11.93
N PHE A 203 -47.25 6.65 11.77
CA PHE A 203 -48.33 7.29 11.02
C PHE A 203 -49.65 7.02 11.71
N ASN A 204 -50.41 8.07 12.00
CA ASN A 204 -51.72 7.97 12.66
C ASN A 204 -51.71 7.07 13.90
N ASN A 205 -50.76 7.26 14.82
CA ASN A 205 -50.52 6.47 16.01
C ASN A 205 -50.25 4.96 15.79
N ARG A 206 -49.99 4.55 14.54
CA ARG A 206 -49.57 3.18 14.23
C ARG A 206 -48.06 3.17 13.93
N ILE A 207 -47.37 2.21 14.51
CA ILE A 207 -45.94 1.97 14.27
C ILE A 207 -45.82 0.85 13.25
N GLU A 208 -45.28 1.16 12.06
CA GLU A 208 -44.91 0.16 11.07
C GLU A 208 -43.41 -0.14 11.22
N HIS A 209 -43.06 -1.41 11.32
CA HIS A 209 -41.68 -1.88 11.41
C HIS A 209 -41.20 -2.40 10.05
N ASN A 210 -39.87 -2.37 9.83
CA ASN A 210 -39.22 -2.93 8.67
C ASN A 210 -39.72 -2.34 7.32
N VAL A 211 -39.94 -1.03 7.33
CA VAL A 211 -40.54 -0.30 6.20
C VAL A 211 -39.56 -0.11 5.03
N VAL A 212 -38.26 -0.09 5.27
CA VAL A 212 -37.20 -0.04 4.25
C VAL A 212 -36.42 -1.34 4.30
N LYS A 213 -36.15 -1.90 3.14
CA LYS A 213 -35.30 -3.09 2.98
C LYS A 213 -33.91 -2.66 2.54
N PHE A 214 -32.91 -3.39 3.01
CA PHE A 214 -31.52 -3.24 2.57
C PHE A 214 -31.17 -4.40 1.63
N ALA A 215 -30.33 -4.12 0.64
CA ALA A 215 -29.83 -5.15 -0.25
C ALA A 215 -28.96 -6.13 0.56
N LYS A 216 -29.27 -7.41 0.41
CA LYS A 216 -28.61 -8.48 1.14
C LYS A 216 -28.55 -9.70 0.23
N ASN A 217 -27.36 -10.13 -0.09
CA ASN A 217 -26.96 -11.41 -0.72
C ASN A 217 -28.03 -12.11 -1.62
N GLN A 218 -28.68 -11.33 -2.49
CA GLN A 218 -29.78 -11.79 -3.34
C GLN A 218 -29.29 -12.18 -4.76
N GLY A 219 -28.24 -13.00 -4.85
CA GLY A 219 -27.75 -13.53 -6.13
C GLY A 219 -26.81 -12.59 -6.91
N ALA A 220 -26.27 -13.10 -8.02
CA ALA A 220 -25.19 -12.47 -8.79
C ALA A 220 -25.52 -11.07 -9.34
N LEU A 221 -26.78 -10.78 -9.66
CA LEU A 221 -27.23 -9.48 -10.20
C LEU A 221 -27.18 -8.32 -9.17
N GLN A 222 -27.24 -8.63 -7.87
CA GLN A 222 -27.19 -7.62 -6.81
C GLN A 222 -25.92 -7.69 -5.97
N ALA A 223 -24.95 -8.50 -6.33
CA ALA A 223 -23.70 -8.68 -5.60
C ALA A 223 -22.94 -7.34 -5.35
N THR A 224 -23.09 -6.37 -6.24
CA THR A 224 -22.48 -5.04 -6.12
C THR A 224 -23.14 -4.13 -5.07
N ARG A 225 -24.30 -4.50 -4.55
CA ARG A 225 -25.10 -3.72 -3.57
C ARG A 225 -25.15 -4.38 -2.20
N ASN A 226 -24.51 -5.54 -2.03
CA ASN A 226 -24.46 -6.22 -0.74
C ASN A 226 -23.83 -5.35 0.33
N ALA A 227 -24.32 -5.51 1.56
CA ALA A 227 -23.74 -4.84 2.71
C ALA A 227 -22.31 -5.31 2.96
N PHE A 228 -21.44 -4.40 3.32
CA PHE A 228 -20.05 -4.68 3.70
C PHE A 228 -19.59 -3.75 4.81
N LEU A 229 -18.62 -4.24 5.58
CA LEU A 229 -17.95 -3.49 6.63
C LEU A 229 -16.57 -3.09 6.14
N VAL A 230 -16.21 -1.82 6.25
CA VAL A 230 -14.88 -1.30 5.90
C VAL A 230 -14.14 -0.92 7.18
N LEU A 231 -12.92 -1.41 7.33
CA LEU A 231 -12.02 -1.05 8.43
C LEU A 231 -10.77 -0.36 7.89
N PHE A 232 -10.44 0.76 8.52
CA PHE A 232 -9.20 1.49 8.33
C PHE A 232 -8.32 1.23 9.56
N THR A 233 -7.14 0.65 9.34
CA THR A 233 -6.22 0.26 10.43
C THR A 233 -4.80 0.74 10.16
N ASN A 234 -4.04 0.91 11.26
CA ASN A 234 -2.59 1.00 11.20
C ASN A 234 -1.99 -0.31 11.73
N SER A 235 -1.11 -0.91 10.94
CA SER A 235 -0.36 -2.06 11.39
C SER A 235 0.76 -1.60 12.33
N ASN A 236 0.79 -2.15 13.55
CA ASN A 236 1.85 -1.88 14.53
C ASN A 236 3.13 -2.69 14.27
N LYS A 237 3.22 -3.41 13.15
CA LYS A 237 4.44 -4.14 12.81
C LYS A 237 5.56 -3.14 12.58
N ARG A 238 6.33 -2.84 13.63
CA ARG A 238 7.67 -2.25 13.48
C ARG A 238 8.44 -3.24 12.61
N ARG A 239 8.67 -2.89 11.35
CA ARG A 239 9.70 -3.58 10.60
C ARG A 239 10.95 -3.48 11.44
N SER A 240 11.48 -4.62 11.90
CA SER A 240 12.85 -4.71 12.35
C SER A 240 13.75 -4.53 11.12
N SER A 241 13.78 -3.29 10.60
CA SER A 241 14.85 -2.87 9.72
C SER A 241 16.07 -2.75 10.61
N SER A 242 16.94 -3.75 10.56
CA SER A 242 18.27 -3.72 11.13
C SER A 242 19.18 -2.65 10.50
N PHE A 243 18.62 -1.63 9.88
CA PHE A 243 19.26 -0.45 9.33
C PHE A 243 18.48 0.80 9.73
N ALA A 244 18.50 1.13 11.02
CA ALA A 244 18.18 2.48 11.46
C ALA A 244 19.49 3.28 11.49
N PRO A 245 19.64 4.36 10.69
CA PRO A 245 20.67 5.33 11.00
C PRO A 245 20.28 5.99 12.31
N SER A 246 21.13 5.81 13.33
CA SER A 246 21.07 6.49 14.62
C SER A 246 21.24 7.99 14.38
N SER A 247 20.14 8.73 14.25
CA SER A 247 20.15 10.20 14.29
C SER A 247 20.06 10.63 15.75
N THR A 248 21.17 10.58 16.47
CA THR A 248 21.39 11.41 17.66
C THR A 248 21.62 12.84 17.19
N LYS A 249 20.61 13.69 17.35
CA LYS A 249 20.80 15.14 17.30
C LYS A 249 21.62 15.56 18.50
N PRO A 250 22.74 16.30 18.33
CA PRO A 250 23.32 17.02 19.44
C PRO A 250 22.48 18.27 19.71
N GLU A 251 21.96 18.38 20.91
CA GLU A 251 21.48 19.65 21.47
C GLU A 251 22.66 20.61 21.53
N MET A 252 22.59 21.71 20.80
CA MET A 252 23.51 22.83 20.89
C MET A 252 22.89 23.89 21.77
N ASN A 253 23.46 24.07 22.98
CA ASN A 253 23.23 25.22 23.83
C ASN A 253 23.99 26.44 23.26
N PRO A 254 23.40 27.63 23.26
CA PRO A 254 24.07 28.84 22.78
C PRO A 254 24.72 29.57 23.92
N ASP A 255 26.03 29.81 23.89
CA ASP A 255 26.62 30.95 24.55
C ASP A 255 28.01 31.34 24.03
N LYS A 256 28.08 32.66 23.69
CA LYS A 256 29.18 33.62 23.74
C LYS A 256 30.24 33.69 22.64
N ASN A 257 30.06 34.79 21.89
CA ASN A 257 31.00 35.86 21.50
C ASN A 257 32.50 35.54 21.46
N ASP A 258 33.16 35.76 20.31
CA ASP A 258 34.08 36.86 20.16
C ASP A 258 34.43 37.11 18.66
N ALA A 259 34.60 38.41 18.41
CA ALA A 259 34.94 38.98 17.13
C ALA A 259 36.44 39.03 16.90
N SER A 260 36.92 38.80 15.68
CA SER A 260 37.90 39.71 15.06
C SER A 260 38.41 39.26 13.67
N HIS A 261 38.32 40.22 12.78
CA HIS A 261 39.19 40.60 11.67
C HIS A 261 39.43 39.67 10.44
N MET A 262 38.87 40.19 9.36
CA MET A 262 39.36 40.05 7.96
C MET A 262 40.80 40.56 7.78
N PRO A 263 41.50 40.23 6.68
CA PRO A 263 41.30 41.05 5.48
C PRO A 263 41.24 40.24 4.14
N ARG A 264 40.62 40.95 3.26
CA ARG A 264 40.35 40.77 1.84
C ARG A 264 41.63 40.97 1.03
N GLU A 265 41.89 40.14 0.04
CA GLU A 265 42.65 40.55 -1.12
C GLU A 265 42.15 39.90 -2.40
N THR A 266 41.82 40.76 -3.31
CA THR A 266 41.34 40.53 -4.68
C THR A 266 42.56 40.46 -5.60
N GLN A 267 42.63 39.48 -6.51
CA GLN A 267 43.36 39.68 -7.78
C GLN A 267 42.64 39.01 -8.94
N VAL A 268 42.21 39.83 -9.83
CA VAL A 268 41.74 39.60 -11.19
C VAL A 268 42.95 39.41 -12.09
N ILE A 269 43.00 38.38 -12.93
CA ILE A 269 43.76 38.39 -14.15
C ILE A 269 42.92 37.83 -15.29
N GLU A 270 42.52 38.71 -16.18
CA GLU A 270 42.09 38.39 -17.56
C GLU A 270 43.31 38.07 -18.43
N SER A 271 43.15 37.17 -19.40
CA SER A 271 43.57 37.32 -20.79
C SER A 271 43.40 35.98 -21.55
N SER A 272 42.58 35.98 -22.47
CA SER A 272 42.60 36.19 -23.91
C SER A 272 42.83 34.90 -24.73
N SER A 273 41.82 34.72 -25.56
CA SER A 273 41.62 33.89 -26.73
C SER A 273 42.83 33.49 -27.59
N ALA A 274 42.86 32.24 -28.03
CA ALA A 274 43.33 31.86 -29.36
C ALA A 274 42.67 30.59 -29.86
N SER A 275 41.89 30.72 -30.90
CA SER A 275 41.35 29.62 -31.71
C SER A 275 42.44 28.97 -32.55
N MET A 276 42.51 27.63 -32.53
CA MET A 276 43.10 26.89 -33.65
C MET A 276 42.38 25.55 -33.86
N SER A 277 41.66 25.54 -34.95
CA SER A 277 41.07 24.37 -35.58
C SER A 277 42.18 23.40 -36.03
N ARG A 278 42.15 22.14 -35.55
CA ARG A 278 42.74 21.01 -36.23
C ARG A 278 41.82 19.80 -36.13
N ARG A 279 41.27 19.41 -37.28
CA ARG A 279 40.67 18.10 -37.49
C ARG A 279 41.72 17.00 -37.32
N PRO A 280 41.48 15.97 -36.52
CA PRO A 280 42.19 14.69 -36.68
C PRO A 280 41.37 13.70 -37.49
N ARG A 281 42.07 12.97 -38.31
CA ARG A 281 41.65 11.83 -39.13
C ARG A 281 40.99 10.74 -38.33
N ALA A 282 40.04 10.06 -38.99
CA ALA A 282 39.48 8.79 -38.58
C ALA A 282 40.57 7.80 -38.12
N ALA A 283 40.56 7.44 -36.88
CA ALA A 283 41.26 6.31 -36.31
C ALA A 283 40.24 5.25 -35.91
N ALA A 284 40.63 4.01 -36.17
CA ALA A 284 39.90 2.76 -36.04
C ALA A 284 39.02 2.66 -34.79
N LEU A 285 37.89 1.96 -34.95
CA LEU A 285 37.00 1.50 -33.89
C LEU A 285 37.81 0.84 -32.76
N PRO A 286 37.73 1.34 -31.53
CA PRO A 286 38.14 0.55 -30.38
C PRO A 286 37.05 -0.47 -30.09
N SER A 287 37.49 -1.72 -29.88
CA SER A 287 36.77 -2.80 -29.22
C SER A 287 35.87 -2.28 -28.10
N ALA A 288 34.70 -2.89 -27.92
CA ALA A 288 33.69 -2.59 -26.91
C ALA A 288 34.30 -2.63 -25.49
N GLU A 289 34.96 -1.54 -25.08
CA GLU A 289 35.21 -1.21 -23.71
C GLU A 289 33.83 -0.91 -23.10
N SER A 290 33.45 -1.70 -22.13
CA SER A 290 32.29 -1.51 -21.26
C SER A 290 32.33 -0.06 -20.75
N GLN A 291 31.55 0.82 -21.36
CA GLN A 291 31.43 2.20 -20.91
C GLN A 291 30.91 2.17 -19.46
N VAL A 292 31.79 2.57 -18.56
CA VAL A 292 31.44 2.73 -17.12
C VAL A 292 30.40 3.86 -17.03
N THR A 293 29.15 3.49 -16.88
CA THR A 293 28.06 4.45 -16.74
C THR A 293 27.99 4.95 -15.31
N ALA A 294 27.76 6.26 -15.11
CA ALA A 294 27.53 6.84 -13.79
C ALA A 294 26.27 6.27 -13.14
N CYS A 295 26.20 6.34 -11.81
CA CYS A 295 25.04 5.90 -11.04
C CYS A 295 23.75 6.55 -11.55
N HIS A 296 22.77 5.76 -11.96
CA HIS A 296 21.49 6.22 -12.47
C HIS A 296 20.39 5.19 -12.24
N ARG A 297 19.15 5.65 -12.33
CA ARG A 297 17.95 4.83 -12.24
C ARG A 297 17.68 4.10 -13.56
N ARG A 298 17.40 2.81 -13.47
CA ARG A 298 16.99 1.94 -14.60
C ARG A 298 15.62 1.33 -14.35
N GLU A 299 14.94 0.98 -15.41
CA GLU A 299 13.68 0.26 -15.33
C GLU A 299 13.88 -1.14 -14.75
N PHE A 300 13.00 -1.48 -13.81
CA PHE A 300 12.90 -2.80 -13.21
C PHE A 300 11.42 -3.07 -12.93
N TYR A 301 10.75 -3.69 -13.90
CA TYR A 301 9.33 -3.97 -13.81
C TYR A 301 9.08 -5.31 -13.12
N VAL A 302 8.25 -5.29 -12.08
CA VAL A 302 7.75 -6.46 -11.34
C VAL A 302 6.38 -6.81 -11.89
N ASP A 303 6.29 -7.91 -12.64
CA ASP A 303 5.03 -8.43 -13.19
C ASP A 303 4.46 -9.48 -12.24
N PHE A 304 3.34 -9.17 -11.58
CA PHE A 304 2.68 -10.09 -10.65
C PHE A 304 2.18 -11.37 -11.33
N ARG A 305 1.89 -11.33 -12.62
CA ARG A 305 1.55 -12.53 -13.41
C ARG A 305 2.75 -13.46 -13.57
N ALA A 306 3.93 -12.89 -13.81
CA ALA A 306 5.14 -13.69 -14.01
C ALA A 306 5.55 -14.46 -12.75
N ILE A 307 5.21 -13.96 -11.55
CA ILE A 307 5.47 -14.61 -10.27
C ILE A 307 4.31 -15.45 -9.75
N GLY A 308 3.19 -15.54 -10.53
CA GLY A 308 2.03 -16.36 -10.17
C GLY A 308 1.04 -15.72 -9.19
N TRP A 309 1.07 -14.39 -9.03
CA TRP A 309 0.23 -13.67 -8.07
C TRP A 309 -1.02 -13.03 -8.69
N SER A 310 -1.21 -13.15 -10.01
CA SER A 310 -2.36 -12.54 -10.71
C SER A 310 -3.73 -13.12 -10.32
N GLY A 311 -3.76 -14.26 -9.63
CA GLY A 311 -5.02 -14.89 -9.21
C GLY A 311 -5.70 -14.18 -8.03
N TRP A 312 -4.97 -13.42 -7.24
CA TRP A 312 -5.49 -12.78 -6.04
C TRP A 312 -5.19 -11.27 -5.97
N ILE A 313 -4.19 -10.75 -6.70
CA ILE A 313 -3.99 -9.29 -6.82
C ILE A 313 -4.99 -8.73 -7.82
N ILE A 314 -5.76 -7.74 -7.40
CA ILE A 314 -6.77 -7.04 -8.20
C ILE A 314 -6.10 -5.91 -8.98
N TYR A 315 -5.36 -5.04 -8.28
CA TYR A 315 -4.63 -3.89 -8.84
C TYR A 315 -3.37 -3.57 -8.04
N PRO A 316 -2.30 -3.11 -8.72
CA PRO A 316 -2.07 -3.14 -10.17
C PRO A 316 -1.67 -4.56 -10.65
N ASN A 317 -1.59 -4.78 -11.97
CA ASN A 317 -1.07 -6.05 -12.53
C ASN A 317 0.44 -6.22 -12.35
N GLY A 318 1.14 -5.15 -12.06
CA GLY A 318 2.56 -5.06 -11.84
C GLY A 318 2.97 -3.60 -11.68
N TYR A 319 4.21 -3.36 -11.30
CA TYR A 319 4.73 -2.00 -11.11
C TYR A 319 6.19 -1.89 -11.46
N ASN A 320 6.66 -0.68 -11.77
CA ASN A 320 8.09 -0.43 -11.98
C ASN A 320 8.73 -0.06 -10.64
N ALA A 321 9.45 -1.01 -10.04
CA ALA A 321 10.19 -0.79 -8.80
C ALA A 321 11.42 0.10 -9.02
N PHE A 322 11.93 0.13 -10.26
CA PHE A 322 13.21 0.66 -10.67
C PHE A 322 14.39 0.05 -9.91
N SER A 323 15.56 0.19 -10.46
CA SER A 323 16.82 -0.23 -9.84
C SER A 323 17.89 0.85 -10.02
N CYS A 324 18.84 0.92 -9.10
CA CYS A 324 19.97 1.83 -9.19
C CYS A 324 21.19 1.04 -9.66
N LYS A 325 21.82 1.50 -10.74
CA LYS A 325 22.98 0.85 -11.33
C LYS A 325 23.97 1.88 -11.88
N GLY A 326 25.24 1.54 -11.80
CA GLY A 326 26.34 2.37 -12.30
C GLY A 326 27.42 2.56 -11.24
N SER A 327 28.42 3.31 -11.59
CA SER A 327 29.61 3.54 -10.77
C SER A 327 29.56 4.89 -10.07
N CYS A 328 30.08 4.91 -8.86
CA CYS A 328 30.26 6.09 -8.01
C CYS A 328 31.76 6.47 -7.98
N LEU A 329 32.29 6.89 -9.13
CA LEU A 329 33.69 7.24 -9.27
C LEU A 329 33.95 8.73 -8.94
N PHE A 330 35.09 9.01 -8.33
CA PHE A 330 35.52 10.37 -8.06
C PHE A 330 35.86 11.13 -9.38
N PRO A 331 35.52 12.44 -9.50
CA PRO A 331 34.77 13.23 -8.54
C PRO A 331 33.26 12.93 -8.58
N LEU A 332 32.61 12.84 -7.39
CA LEU A 332 31.18 12.67 -7.30
C LEU A 332 30.50 14.02 -7.58
N GLY A 333 29.82 14.09 -8.74
CA GLY A 333 29.08 15.29 -9.13
C GLY A 333 27.78 15.47 -8.32
N GLU A 334 27.23 16.68 -8.33
CA GLU A 334 25.96 17.02 -7.64
C GLU A 334 24.79 16.12 -8.05
N SER A 335 24.76 15.68 -9.33
CA SER A 335 23.74 14.79 -9.88
C SER A 335 23.72 13.39 -9.25
N LEU A 336 24.78 13.00 -8.54
CA LEU A 336 24.89 11.68 -7.90
C LEU A 336 24.36 11.65 -6.48
N ASN A 337 23.82 12.77 -5.96
CA ASN A 337 23.26 12.88 -4.60
C ASN A 337 24.13 12.18 -3.54
N ALA A 338 25.43 12.38 -3.62
CA ALA A 338 26.39 11.73 -2.76
C ALA A 338 26.30 12.29 -1.33
N THR A 339 26.37 11.39 -0.33
CA THR A 339 26.56 11.82 1.04
C THR A 339 27.98 12.35 1.26
N ASN A 340 28.20 13.17 2.29
CA ASN A 340 29.54 13.60 2.67
C ASN A 340 30.47 12.41 2.95
N HIS A 341 29.92 11.35 3.58
CA HIS A 341 30.66 10.11 3.82
C HIS A 341 31.11 9.46 2.50
N ALA A 342 30.21 9.29 1.53
CA ALA A 342 30.53 8.72 0.21
C ALA A 342 31.57 9.56 -0.52
N THR A 343 31.50 10.89 -0.39
CA THR A 343 32.51 11.79 -0.98
C THR A 343 33.90 11.54 -0.39
N VAL A 344 34.02 11.47 0.93
CA VAL A 344 35.29 11.14 1.62
C VAL A 344 35.77 9.74 1.23
N GLN A 345 34.88 8.74 1.24
CA GLN A 345 35.20 7.37 0.84
C GLN A 345 35.74 7.30 -0.60
N SER A 346 35.13 8.02 -1.53
CA SER A 346 35.53 8.10 -2.92
C SER A 346 36.93 8.73 -3.08
N ILE A 347 37.26 9.77 -2.29
CA ILE A 347 38.59 10.40 -2.25
C ILE A 347 39.62 9.41 -1.72
N VAL A 348 39.39 8.79 -0.59
CA VAL A 348 40.30 7.80 0.02
C VAL A 348 40.57 6.65 -0.91
N HIS A 349 39.56 6.14 -1.59
CA HIS A 349 39.69 5.07 -2.59
C HIS A 349 40.53 5.51 -3.79
N THR A 350 40.27 6.71 -4.37
CA THR A 350 40.98 7.23 -5.56
C THR A 350 42.44 7.50 -5.25
N LEU A 351 42.74 8.04 -4.06
CA LEU A 351 44.11 8.30 -3.62
C LEU A 351 44.83 7.05 -3.10
N LYS A 352 44.15 5.90 -3.04
CA LYS A 352 44.69 4.62 -2.54
C LYS A 352 45.27 4.73 -1.12
N LEU A 353 44.66 5.57 -0.28
CA LEU A 353 45.11 5.78 1.10
C LEU A 353 44.79 4.58 2.02
N SER A 354 43.84 3.72 1.62
CA SER A 354 43.54 2.46 2.28
C SER A 354 43.16 1.41 1.23
N GLN A 355 43.67 0.18 1.40
CA GLN A 355 43.39 -0.93 0.47
C GLN A 355 42.01 -1.56 0.73
N ASP A 356 41.43 -1.36 1.92
CA ASP A 356 40.17 -1.96 2.35
C ASP A 356 38.95 -1.09 1.99
N ILE A 357 39.15 0.14 1.53
CA ILE A 357 38.08 1.06 1.19
C ILE A 357 37.73 0.93 -0.28
N SER A 358 36.52 0.46 -0.57
CA SER A 358 35.94 0.40 -1.92
C SER A 358 35.30 1.72 -2.35
N THR A 359 34.92 1.83 -3.63
CA THR A 359 34.05 2.93 -4.10
C THR A 359 32.70 2.89 -3.42
N PRO A 360 32.03 4.05 -3.24
CA PRO A 360 30.63 4.09 -2.79
C PRO A 360 29.69 3.29 -3.69
N CYS A 361 28.56 2.83 -3.12
CA CYS A 361 27.55 2.08 -3.85
C CYS A 361 26.49 2.98 -4.48
N CYS A 362 26.02 2.61 -5.68
CA CYS A 362 24.86 3.22 -6.31
C CYS A 362 23.59 2.57 -5.75
N VAL A 363 22.83 3.32 -4.95
CA VAL A 363 21.66 2.83 -4.20
C VAL A 363 20.46 3.77 -4.36
N PRO A 364 19.23 3.31 -4.08
CA PRO A 364 18.07 4.19 -3.97
C PRO A 364 18.28 5.22 -2.85
N ASP A 365 18.16 6.50 -3.21
CA ASP A 365 18.25 7.64 -2.27
C ASP A 365 16.87 8.16 -1.87
N GLU A 366 15.89 8.03 -2.77
CA GLU A 366 14.50 8.37 -2.52
C GLU A 366 13.58 7.26 -2.99
N LEU A 367 12.63 6.87 -2.12
CA LEU A 367 11.70 5.78 -2.35
C LEU A 367 10.25 6.26 -2.18
N LYS A 368 9.34 5.71 -2.98
CA LYS A 368 7.88 5.91 -2.85
C LYS A 368 7.18 4.63 -2.42
N SER A 369 6.00 4.84 -1.84
CA SER A 369 5.12 3.75 -1.43
C SER A 369 4.31 3.21 -2.61
N LEU A 370 3.98 1.92 -2.53
CA LEU A 370 3.11 1.19 -3.45
C LEU A 370 1.82 0.81 -2.73
N ASN A 371 0.67 1.02 -3.34
CA ASN A 371 -0.61 0.51 -2.88
C ASN A 371 -0.98 -0.73 -3.69
N LEU A 372 -1.39 -1.80 -3.00
CA LEU A 372 -1.95 -2.99 -3.61
C LEU A 372 -3.38 -3.20 -3.15
N LEU A 373 -4.27 -3.49 -4.11
CA LEU A 373 -5.62 -3.97 -3.86
C LEU A 373 -5.66 -5.46 -4.18
N TYR A 374 -6.02 -6.30 -3.21
CA TYR A 374 -5.95 -7.75 -3.34
C TYR A 374 -6.97 -8.48 -2.48
N PHE A 375 -7.17 -9.78 -2.73
CA PHE A 375 -7.93 -10.67 -1.88
C PHE A 375 -7.01 -11.36 -0.86
N ASP A 376 -7.41 -11.37 0.42
CA ASP A 376 -6.75 -12.18 1.44
C ASP A 376 -7.15 -13.67 1.36
N ASP A 377 -6.60 -14.51 2.26
CA ASP A 377 -6.89 -15.95 2.36
C ASP A 377 -8.36 -16.26 2.70
N LYS A 378 -9.10 -15.29 3.26
CA LYS A 378 -10.54 -15.38 3.57
C LYS A 378 -11.43 -14.71 2.53
N GLU A 379 -10.85 -14.35 1.37
CA GLU A 379 -11.52 -13.64 0.27
C GLU A 379 -12.04 -12.22 0.65
N ASN A 380 -11.50 -11.60 1.70
CA ASN A 380 -11.76 -10.19 1.96
C ASN A 380 -10.92 -9.32 1.00
N VAL A 381 -11.45 -8.16 0.63
CA VAL A 381 -10.72 -7.21 -0.20
C VAL A 381 -9.88 -6.30 0.68
N VAL A 382 -8.59 -6.26 0.42
CA VAL A 382 -7.59 -5.51 1.18
C VAL A 382 -6.91 -4.49 0.29
N LEU A 383 -6.88 -3.25 0.72
CA LEU A 383 -6.03 -2.19 0.18
C LEU A 383 -4.94 -1.88 1.20
N LYS A 384 -3.68 -2.14 0.84
CA LYS A 384 -2.53 -1.96 1.73
C LYS A 384 -1.46 -1.09 1.09
N ASN A 385 -0.93 -0.17 1.87
CA ASN A 385 0.18 0.70 1.50
C ASN A 385 1.50 0.08 1.95
N TYR A 386 2.39 -0.17 0.99
CA TYR A 386 3.73 -0.70 1.21
C TYR A 386 4.75 0.41 1.02
N LYS A 387 5.49 0.74 2.07
CA LYS A 387 6.50 1.79 2.05
C LYS A 387 7.77 1.32 1.34
N ASP A 388 8.51 2.25 0.75
CA ASP A 388 9.85 2.05 0.22
C ASP A 388 9.95 0.99 -0.91
N MET A 389 8.94 0.96 -1.79
CA MET A 389 8.82 -0.05 -2.84
C MET A 389 9.28 0.41 -4.22
N VAL A 390 9.40 1.72 -4.45
CA VAL A 390 9.65 2.30 -5.77
C VAL A 390 10.78 3.31 -5.69
N ALA A 391 11.93 3.02 -6.32
CA ALA A 391 13.04 3.96 -6.37
C ALA A 391 12.70 5.13 -7.30
N THR A 392 12.68 6.35 -6.76
CA THR A 392 12.46 7.56 -7.55
C THR A 392 13.76 8.25 -7.94
N ARG A 393 14.76 8.11 -7.09
CA ARG A 393 16.08 8.69 -7.29
C ARG A 393 17.16 7.73 -6.81
N CYS A 394 18.34 7.78 -7.46
CA CYS A 394 19.54 7.05 -7.07
C CYS A 394 20.62 8.01 -6.59
N GLY A 395 21.43 7.55 -5.66
CA GLY A 395 22.57 8.28 -5.13
C GLY A 395 23.75 7.38 -4.83
N CYS A 396 24.89 7.99 -4.56
CA CYS A 396 26.12 7.32 -4.17
C CYS A 396 26.28 7.40 -2.64
N HIS A 397 26.21 6.22 -1.98
CA HIS A 397 26.23 6.10 -0.52
C HIS A 397 27.22 5.05 -0.04
#